data_edebab9b8c4b394f9d2583f60e0b01c2
#
_entry.id   edebab9b8c4b394f9d2583f60e0b01c2
#
_cell.length_a   1.000
_cell.length_b   1.000
_cell.length_c   1.000
_cell.angle_alpha   90.00
_cell.angle_beta   90.00
_cell.angle_gamma   90.00
#
_symmetry.space_group_name_H-M   'P 1'
#
loop_
_entity.id
_entity.type
_entity.pdbx_description
1 polymer ?
#
loop_
_entity_poly.entity_id
_entity_poly.type
_entity_poly.pdbx_seq_one_letter_code
_entity_poly.pdbx_strand_id
1 'polypeptide(L)'
;GLTEDLEPCGFFDENVWFRGIADLIILDGDTAWVVDYKTGKSARYADKGQLELMALATFKHFPEIKKVKAGLLFVVAKTLVKDIYEDTVAPILWKKWLSDYARMEKALETNTWNPRPSGLCRQHCAVIDCPHNGRN
;
A
#
# COMPACT_ATOMS: atom_id res chain seq x y z
N GLY A 1 6.93 11.22 3.50
CA GLY A 1 7.07 10.93 2.06
C GLY A 1 8.33 10.18 1.70
N LEU A 2 8.34 9.60 0.52
CA LEU A 2 9.52 9.00 -0.10
C LEU A 2 9.66 9.54 -1.53
N THR A 3 10.89 9.77 -1.96
CA THR A 3 11.22 10.07 -3.37
C THR A 3 11.21 8.78 -4.20
N GLU A 4 11.33 8.89 -5.54
CA GLU A 4 11.47 7.73 -6.44
C GLU A 4 12.71 6.89 -6.13
N ASP A 5 13.79 7.52 -5.66
CA ASP A 5 15.03 6.88 -5.26
C ASP A 5 14.99 6.25 -3.87
N LEU A 6 13.80 6.15 -3.27
CA LEU A 6 13.58 5.62 -1.92
C LEU A 6 14.28 6.45 -0.83
N GLU A 7 14.43 7.75 -1.02
CA GLU A 7 14.94 8.66 0.01
C GLU A 7 13.80 9.32 0.79
N PRO A 8 13.97 9.54 2.12
CA PRO A 8 12.94 10.18 2.91
C PRO A 8 12.80 11.66 2.54
N CYS A 9 11.57 12.12 2.43
CA CYS A 9 11.26 13.53 2.14
C CYS A 9 10.01 13.99 2.89
N GLY A 10 9.74 15.29 2.84
CA GLY A 10 8.51 15.85 3.41
C GLY A 10 7.26 15.39 2.67
N PHE A 11 6.10 15.45 3.35
CA PHE A 11 4.83 15.05 2.75
C PHE A 11 4.44 15.91 1.54
N PHE A 12 4.83 17.17 1.52
CA PHE A 12 4.55 18.14 0.44
C PHE A 12 5.81 18.53 -0.36
N ASP A 13 6.87 17.74 -0.26
CA ASP A 13 8.09 17.96 -1.04
C ASP A 13 7.79 17.87 -2.55
N GLU A 14 8.50 18.68 -3.36
CA GLU A 14 8.31 18.70 -4.81
C GLU A 14 8.68 17.36 -5.45
N ASN A 15 9.66 16.65 -4.88
CA ASN A 15 10.14 15.36 -5.36
C ASN A 15 9.44 14.16 -4.70
N VAL A 16 8.38 14.40 -3.92
CA VAL A 16 7.67 13.30 -3.26
C VAL A 16 7.00 12.41 -4.31
N TRP A 17 7.39 11.15 -4.32
CA TRP A 17 6.84 10.13 -5.20
C TRP A 17 5.76 9.30 -4.47
N PHE A 18 6.00 8.93 -3.22
CA PHE A 18 5.04 8.23 -2.35
C PHE A 18 4.70 9.08 -1.13
N ARG A 19 3.42 9.13 -0.79
CA ARG A 19 2.90 9.77 0.43
C ARG A 19 2.11 8.74 1.24
N GLY A 20 2.38 8.69 2.53
CA GLY A 20 1.65 7.83 3.47
C GLY A 20 1.41 8.55 4.79
N ILE A 21 0.32 8.17 5.44
CA ILE A 21 0.01 8.59 6.80
C ILE A 21 -0.23 7.32 7.61
N ALA A 22 0.54 7.13 8.66
CA ALA A 22 0.32 6.05 9.62
C ALA A 22 -0.49 6.58 10.80
N ASP A 23 -1.49 5.83 11.25
CA ASP A 23 -2.30 6.24 12.41
C ASP A 23 -1.52 6.12 13.72
N LEU A 24 -0.63 5.12 13.81
CA LEU A 24 0.19 4.89 15.00
C LEU A 24 1.55 4.30 14.61
N ILE A 25 2.62 4.90 15.16
CA ILE A 25 3.97 4.34 15.10
C ILE A 25 4.50 4.27 16.55
N ILE A 26 5.03 3.11 16.94
CA ILE A 26 5.70 2.90 18.22
C ILE A 26 7.12 2.42 17.92
N LEU A 27 8.12 3.13 18.42
CA LEU A 27 9.53 2.79 18.28
C LEU A 27 10.01 2.09 19.56
N ASP A 28 10.64 0.93 19.41
CA ASP A 28 11.18 0.13 20.51
C ASP A 28 12.52 -0.50 20.10
N GLY A 29 13.60 0.15 20.49
CA GLY A 29 14.95 -0.23 20.07
C GLY A 29 15.10 -0.18 18.54
N ASP A 30 15.47 -1.30 17.94
CA ASP A 30 15.59 -1.46 16.49
C ASP A 30 14.30 -1.91 15.79
N THR A 31 13.22 -2.01 16.53
CA THR A 31 11.91 -2.49 16.04
C THR A 31 10.88 -1.37 16.07
N ALA A 32 10.10 -1.21 15.00
CA ALA A 32 8.93 -0.35 14.97
C ALA A 32 7.63 -1.16 14.84
N TRP A 33 6.60 -0.71 15.53
CA TRP A 33 5.22 -1.17 15.31
C TRP A 33 4.49 -0.07 14.54
N VAL A 34 3.93 -0.41 13.39
CA VAL A 34 3.19 0.54 12.55
C VAL A 34 1.78 0.01 12.34
N VAL A 35 0.79 0.77 12.79
CA VAL A 35 -0.60 0.32 12.78
C VAL A 35 -1.47 1.35 12.06
N ASP A 36 -2.35 0.83 11.23
CA ASP A 36 -3.40 1.59 10.56
C ASP A 36 -4.77 1.02 10.99
N TYR A 37 -5.67 1.91 11.39
CA TYR A 37 -6.99 1.55 11.87
C TYR A 37 -8.00 1.45 10.72
N LYS A 38 -8.74 0.35 10.68
CA LYS A 38 -9.78 0.10 9.68
C LYS A 38 -11.15 -0.05 10.34
N THR A 39 -12.14 0.68 9.84
CA THR A 39 -13.52 0.63 10.33
C THR A 39 -14.39 -0.41 9.60
N GLY A 40 -13.82 -1.11 8.63
CA GLY A 40 -14.52 -2.14 7.86
C GLY A 40 -14.99 -3.32 8.74
N LYS A 41 -16.15 -3.88 8.39
CA LYS A 41 -16.75 -5.02 9.11
C LYS A 41 -16.07 -6.36 8.80
N SER A 42 -15.11 -6.41 7.86
CA SER A 42 -14.42 -7.62 7.44
C SER A 42 -12.99 -7.32 7.02
N ALA A 43 -12.06 -8.16 7.43
CA ALA A 43 -10.66 -8.13 7.00
C ALA A 43 -10.39 -8.94 5.71
N ARG A 44 -11.44 -9.53 5.09
CA ARG A 44 -11.31 -10.43 3.93
C ARG A 44 -10.56 -9.80 2.74
N TYR A 45 -10.71 -8.49 2.58
CA TYR A 45 -10.11 -7.75 1.46
C TYR A 45 -9.00 -6.81 1.94
N ALA A 46 -8.35 -7.13 3.06
CA ALA A 46 -7.23 -6.36 3.57
C ALA A 46 -6.09 -6.31 2.52
N ASP A 47 -5.66 -5.11 2.16
CA ASP A 47 -4.56 -4.90 1.24
C ASP A 47 -3.23 -4.86 2.01
N LYS A 48 -2.48 -5.95 1.92
CA LYS A 48 -1.13 -6.03 2.51
C LYS A 48 -0.10 -5.14 1.81
N GLY A 49 -0.37 -4.67 0.60
CA GLY A 49 0.50 -3.71 -0.08
C GLY A 49 0.67 -2.42 0.71
N GLN A 50 -0.37 -1.99 1.43
CA GLN A 50 -0.27 -0.86 2.34
C GLN A 50 0.78 -1.10 3.44
N LEU A 51 0.86 -2.32 3.99
CA LEU A 51 1.84 -2.66 5.03
C LEU A 51 3.28 -2.59 4.51
N GLU A 52 3.53 -3.02 3.27
CA GLU A 52 4.83 -2.91 2.61
C GLU A 52 5.28 -1.45 2.49
N LEU A 53 4.40 -0.58 2.00
CA LEU A 53 4.71 0.86 1.83
C LEU A 53 4.92 1.57 3.18
N MET A 54 4.15 1.21 4.21
CA MET A 54 4.35 1.72 5.57
C MET A 54 5.70 1.27 6.14
N ALA A 55 6.10 0.00 5.92
CA ALA A 55 7.40 -0.50 6.34
C ALA A 55 8.55 0.23 5.64
N LEU A 56 8.47 0.41 4.32
CA LEU A 56 9.46 1.16 3.53
C LEU A 56 9.64 2.58 4.06
N ALA A 57 8.54 3.31 4.26
CA ALA A 57 8.59 4.67 4.80
C ALA A 57 9.22 4.68 6.20
N THR A 58 8.88 3.72 7.05
CA THR A 58 9.42 3.62 8.41
C THR A 58 10.93 3.39 8.40
N PHE A 59 11.45 2.45 7.60
CA PHE A 59 12.89 2.19 7.51
C PHE A 59 13.67 3.41 7.03
N LYS A 60 13.10 4.19 6.12
CA LYS A 60 13.80 5.35 5.55
C LYS A 60 13.75 6.59 6.43
N HIS A 61 12.66 6.79 7.15
CA HIS A 61 12.54 7.90 8.11
C HIS A 61 13.22 7.63 9.46
N PHE A 62 13.41 6.34 9.81
CA PHE A 62 14.04 5.89 11.06
C PHE A 62 15.14 4.87 10.75
N PRO A 63 16.36 5.32 10.37
CA PRO A 63 17.45 4.42 9.92
C PRO A 63 17.93 3.42 10.98
N GLU A 64 17.68 3.70 12.25
CA GLU A 64 17.95 2.79 13.37
C GLU A 64 17.02 1.56 13.39
N ILE A 65 15.85 1.65 12.75
CA ILE A 65 14.88 0.56 12.73
C ILE A 65 15.31 -0.50 11.71
N LYS A 66 15.45 -1.74 12.21
CA LYS A 66 15.82 -2.93 11.43
C LYS A 66 14.66 -3.85 11.18
N LYS A 67 13.61 -3.73 11.98
CA LYS A 67 12.41 -4.57 11.92
C LYS A 67 11.15 -3.71 12.03
N VAL A 68 10.19 -3.92 11.11
CA VAL A 68 8.86 -3.32 11.18
C VAL A 68 7.80 -4.40 11.33
N LYS A 69 7.00 -4.30 12.38
CA LYS A 69 5.78 -5.10 12.60
C LYS A 69 4.59 -4.24 12.19
N ALA A 70 4.15 -4.40 10.95
CA ALA A 70 3.06 -3.61 10.39
C ALA A 70 1.70 -4.32 10.54
N GLY A 71 0.63 -3.57 10.80
CA GLY A 71 -0.70 -4.13 11.00
C GLY A 71 -1.84 -3.25 10.56
N LEU A 72 -2.88 -3.87 9.98
CA LEU A 72 -4.20 -3.26 9.76
C LEU A 72 -5.12 -3.76 10.87
N LEU A 73 -5.51 -2.86 11.78
CA LEU A 73 -6.40 -3.19 12.88
C LEU A 73 -7.85 -2.86 12.52
N PHE A 74 -8.60 -3.90 12.17
CA PHE A 74 -10.05 -3.80 11.93
C PHE A 74 -10.80 -3.73 13.25
N VAL A 75 -11.07 -2.51 13.72
CA VAL A 75 -11.64 -2.27 15.06
C VAL A 75 -13.04 -2.85 15.22
N VAL A 76 -13.88 -2.79 14.19
CA VAL A 76 -15.24 -3.35 14.22
C VAL A 76 -15.21 -4.88 14.15
N ALA A 77 -14.37 -5.45 13.29
CA ALA A 77 -14.22 -6.90 13.13
C ALA A 77 -13.34 -7.52 14.23
N LYS A 78 -12.72 -6.71 15.10
CA LYS A 78 -11.77 -7.15 16.15
C LYS A 78 -10.68 -8.06 15.58
N THR A 79 -10.15 -7.72 14.40
CA THR A 79 -9.21 -8.55 13.64
C THR A 79 -7.97 -7.73 13.31
N LEU A 80 -6.79 -8.29 13.57
CA LEU A 80 -5.51 -7.73 13.17
C LEU A 80 -4.93 -8.53 12.00
N VAL A 81 -4.79 -7.88 10.85
CA VAL A 81 -3.99 -8.39 9.73
C VAL A 81 -2.61 -7.80 9.87
N LYS A 82 -1.58 -8.64 9.98
CA LYS A 82 -0.21 -8.19 10.25
C LYS A 82 0.78 -8.85 9.30
N ASP A 83 1.92 -8.18 9.17
CA ASP A 83 3.11 -8.72 8.53
C ASP A 83 4.37 -8.17 9.21
N ILE A 84 5.52 -8.81 8.96
CA ILE A 84 6.81 -8.43 9.53
C ILE A 84 7.79 -8.23 8.39
N TYR A 85 8.52 -7.12 8.42
CA TYR A 85 9.52 -6.76 7.43
C TYR A 85 10.85 -6.49 8.12
N GLU A 86 11.94 -6.97 7.52
CA GLU A 86 13.31 -6.62 7.89
C GLU A 86 13.81 -5.53 6.91
N ASP A 87 14.71 -4.65 7.33
CA ASP A 87 15.21 -3.54 6.49
C ASP A 87 15.89 -4.02 5.20
N THR A 88 16.48 -5.21 5.24
CA THR A 88 17.13 -5.86 4.09
C THR A 88 16.21 -6.13 2.90
N VAL A 89 14.90 -6.23 3.11
CA VAL A 89 13.93 -6.44 2.01
C VAL A 89 13.50 -5.14 1.33
N ALA A 90 13.84 -3.98 1.88
CA ALA A 90 13.40 -2.69 1.37
C ALA A 90 13.72 -2.45 -0.11
N PRO A 91 14.94 -2.74 -0.63
CA PRO A 91 15.23 -2.55 -2.06
C PRO A 91 14.38 -3.45 -2.97
N ILE A 92 14.06 -4.68 -2.52
CA ILE A 92 13.26 -5.64 -3.29
C ILE A 92 11.81 -5.18 -3.36
N LEU A 93 11.25 -4.75 -2.22
CA LEU A 93 9.89 -4.22 -2.16
C LEU A 93 9.74 -2.95 -2.98
N TRP A 94 10.73 -2.05 -2.91
CA TRP A 94 10.70 -0.81 -3.69
C TRP A 94 10.72 -1.07 -5.19
N LYS A 95 11.59 -1.96 -5.65
CA LYS A 95 11.65 -2.39 -7.06
C LYS A 95 10.30 -2.94 -7.54
N LYS A 96 9.59 -3.70 -6.71
CA LYS A 96 8.24 -4.19 -7.01
C LYS A 96 7.28 -3.02 -7.24
N TRP A 97 7.27 -2.03 -6.35
CA TRP A 97 6.39 -0.87 -6.45
C TRP A 97 6.71 0.03 -7.64
N LEU A 98 7.99 0.25 -7.94
CA LEU A 98 8.42 0.96 -9.16
C LEU A 98 7.97 0.22 -10.43
N SER A 99 8.03 -1.10 -10.45
CA SER A 99 7.53 -1.90 -11.57
C SER A 99 6.02 -1.77 -11.77
N ASP A 100 5.26 -1.73 -10.68
CA ASP A 100 3.81 -1.52 -10.75
C ASP A 100 3.46 -0.12 -11.25
N TYR A 101 4.20 0.89 -10.80
CA TYR A 101 4.07 2.26 -11.27
C TYR A 101 4.40 2.41 -12.76
N ALA A 102 5.52 1.84 -13.22
CA ALA A 102 5.92 1.88 -14.64
C ALA A 102 4.86 1.26 -15.57
N ARG A 103 4.15 0.20 -15.09
CA ARG A 103 3.02 -0.38 -15.84
C ARG A 103 1.84 0.58 -15.93
N MET A 104 1.57 1.34 -14.87
CA MET A 104 0.52 2.35 -14.84
C MET A 104 0.86 3.52 -15.76
N GLU A 105 2.10 4.03 -15.73
CA GLU A 105 2.59 5.07 -16.66
C GLU A 105 2.46 4.62 -18.10
N LYS A 106 2.87 3.39 -18.40
CA LYS A 106 2.76 2.83 -19.75
C LYS A 106 1.31 2.75 -20.22
N ALA A 107 0.40 2.36 -19.36
CA ALA A 107 -1.03 2.33 -19.67
C ALA A 107 -1.57 3.73 -19.97
N LEU A 108 -1.12 4.73 -19.22
CA LEU A 108 -1.48 6.13 -19.43
C LEU A 108 -0.92 6.67 -20.75
N GLU A 109 0.38 6.48 -21.02
CA GLU A 109 1.04 6.91 -22.27
C GLU A 109 0.37 6.33 -23.52
N THR A 110 0.04 5.04 -23.48
CA THR A 110 -0.54 4.33 -24.64
C THR A 110 -2.06 4.41 -24.68
N ASN A 111 -2.68 5.02 -23.68
CA ASN A 111 -4.14 4.99 -23.44
C ASN A 111 -4.72 3.57 -23.53
N THR A 112 -3.97 2.57 -23.05
CA THR A 112 -4.35 1.15 -23.09
C THR A 112 -4.64 0.66 -21.68
N TRP A 113 -5.91 0.46 -21.38
CA TRP A 113 -6.40 0.03 -20.07
C TRP A 113 -7.02 -1.36 -20.18
N ASN A 114 -6.23 -2.38 -19.88
CA ASN A 114 -6.72 -3.74 -19.91
C ASN A 114 -7.75 -3.98 -18.79
N PRO A 115 -8.96 -4.45 -19.11
CA PRO A 115 -9.97 -4.73 -18.11
C PRO A 115 -9.52 -5.85 -17.16
N ARG A 116 -9.85 -5.72 -15.88
CA ARG A 116 -9.67 -6.76 -14.88
C ARG A 116 -11.03 -7.19 -14.31
N PRO A 117 -11.80 -8.01 -15.03
CA PRO A 117 -13.13 -8.43 -14.59
C PRO A 117 -13.06 -9.15 -13.23
N SER A 118 -14.03 -8.87 -12.37
CA SER A 118 -14.14 -9.47 -11.05
C SER A 118 -15.60 -9.70 -10.67
N GLY A 119 -15.86 -10.32 -9.53
CA GLY A 119 -17.21 -10.47 -9.00
C GLY A 119 -17.97 -9.14 -8.81
N LEU A 120 -17.26 -8.03 -8.64
CA LEU A 120 -17.86 -6.70 -8.55
C LEU A 120 -18.52 -6.25 -9.84
N CYS A 121 -18.06 -6.73 -10.99
CA CYS A 121 -18.65 -6.41 -12.30
C CYS A 121 -20.11 -6.87 -12.42
N ARG A 122 -20.48 -7.94 -11.73
CA ARG A 122 -21.83 -8.53 -11.82
C ARG A 122 -22.89 -7.76 -11.07
N GLN A 123 -22.57 -7.18 -9.91
CA GLN A 123 -23.59 -6.67 -9.00
C GLN A 123 -23.37 -5.20 -8.60
N HIS A 124 -22.13 -4.75 -8.60
CA HIS A 124 -21.75 -3.47 -8.01
C HIS A 124 -21.22 -2.44 -9.01
N CYS A 125 -20.89 -2.84 -10.25
CA CYS A 125 -20.37 -1.94 -11.25
C CYS A 125 -21.50 -1.08 -11.83
N ALA A 126 -21.33 0.24 -11.81
CA ALA A 126 -22.31 1.20 -12.35
C ALA A 126 -22.21 1.38 -13.88
N VAL A 127 -21.13 0.90 -14.52
CA VAL A 127 -20.90 1.06 -15.96
C VAL A 127 -21.64 -0.03 -16.72
N ILE A 128 -22.89 0.26 -17.12
CA ILE A 128 -23.80 -0.70 -17.75
C ILE A 128 -23.29 -1.12 -19.14
N ASP A 129 -22.76 -0.18 -19.93
CA ASP A 129 -22.30 -0.43 -21.30
C ASP A 129 -20.97 -1.19 -21.39
N CYS A 130 -20.38 -1.53 -20.26
CA CYS A 130 -19.13 -2.30 -20.22
C CYS A 130 -19.41 -3.76 -20.59
N PRO A 131 -18.65 -4.37 -21.55
CA PRO A 131 -18.86 -5.77 -21.97
C PRO A 131 -18.63 -6.79 -20.86
N HIS A 132 -18.00 -6.37 -19.75
CA HIS A 132 -17.76 -7.20 -18.57
C HIS A 132 -18.81 -6.99 -17.47
N ASN A 133 -19.81 -6.12 -17.70
CA ASN A 133 -20.90 -5.94 -16.75
C ASN A 133 -21.82 -7.16 -16.79
N GLY A 134 -21.98 -7.85 -15.69
CA GLY A 134 -22.78 -9.07 -15.61
C GLY A 134 -24.30 -8.85 -15.61
N ARG A 135 -24.77 -7.61 -15.86
CA ARG A 135 -26.18 -7.26 -16.04
C ARG A 135 -26.59 -7.23 -17.51
N ASN A 136 -25.63 -7.40 -18.43
CA ASN A 136 -25.86 -7.55 -19.87
C ASN A 136 -26.12 -9.01 -20.20
#